data_fa67aa1f4cbd076ee2bdeb2e2c3ccc88
#
_entry.id   fa67aa1f4cbd076ee2bdeb2e2c3ccc88
#
_cell.length_a   1.000
_cell.length_b   1.000
_cell.length_c   1.000
_cell.angle_alpha   90.00
_cell.angle_beta   90.00
_cell.angle_gamma   90.00
#
_symmetry.space_group_name_H-M   'P 1'
#
loop_
_entity.id
_entity.type
_entity.pdbx_description
1 polymer ?
#
loop_
_entity_poly.entity_id
_entity_poly.type
_entity_poly.pdbx_seq_one_letter_code
_entity_poly.pdbx_strand_id
1 'polypeptide(L)'
;MSVRKFVDNDWNQVKEIYQLGIDTGVATFETSPPEDLISWNEKIQRELTYVYEEDEKILGWVTLSKVSKRSVYKGVGEISIYIHPNNKRKNIGKQLYAEFEQHARDLGYWTIQAQLFTENETSKLFFESQGFRQVGTREKIGQLNGKWTDNYLYEKNFN
;
A
#
# COMPACT_ATOMS: atom_id res chain seq x y z
N MET A 1 17.93 11.16 -2.02
CA MET A 1 17.28 10.44 -0.90
C MET A 1 15.99 11.13 -0.54
N SER A 2 14.91 10.75 -1.18
CA SER A 2 13.66 11.46 -0.96
C SER A 2 12.45 10.73 -1.49
N VAL A 3 11.30 11.12 -0.96
CA VAL A 3 10.00 10.74 -1.46
C VAL A 3 9.61 11.72 -2.57
N ARG A 4 9.13 11.20 -3.67
CA ARG A 4 8.62 12.01 -4.76
C ARG A 4 7.47 11.31 -5.46
N LYS A 5 6.76 12.04 -6.30
CA LYS A 5 5.67 11.44 -7.07
C LYS A 5 6.20 10.39 -8.05
N PHE A 6 5.42 9.33 -8.20
CA PHE A 6 5.67 8.30 -9.20
C PHE A 6 5.58 8.89 -10.61
N VAL A 7 6.50 8.51 -11.47
CA VAL A 7 6.45 8.78 -12.90
C VAL A 7 6.56 7.46 -13.67
N ASP A 8 6.16 7.50 -14.95
CA ASP A 8 6.06 6.27 -15.75
C ASP A 8 7.36 5.45 -15.79
N ASN A 9 8.50 6.13 -15.83
CA ASN A 9 9.80 5.48 -15.87
C ASN A 9 10.13 4.67 -14.62
N ASP A 10 9.40 4.88 -13.53
CA ASP A 10 9.61 4.13 -12.28
C ASP A 10 8.98 2.73 -12.33
N TRP A 11 8.11 2.47 -13.32
CA TRP A 11 7.28 1.26 -13.30
C TRP A 11 8.08 -0.03 -13.16
N ASN A 12 9.18 -0.18 -13.89
CA ASN A 12 9.95 -1.42 -13.83
C ASN A 12 10.47 -1.70 -12.43
N GLN A 13 10.95 -0.69 -11.73
CA GLN A 13 11.44 -0.84 -10.36
C GLN A 13 10.30 -1.04 -9.36
N VAL A 14 9.18 -0.35 -9.55
CA VAL A 14 7.97 -0.53 -8.73
C VAL A 14 7.46 -1.95 -8.88
N LYS A 15 7.38 -2.45 -10.11
CA LYS A 15 6.92 -3.82 -10.41
C LYS A 15 7.83 -4.86 -9.74
N GLU A 16 9.14 -4.64 -9.76
CA GLU A 16 10.10 -5.52 -9.09
C GLU A 16 9.84 -5.61 -7.59
N ILE A 17 9.67 -4.46 -6.93
CA ILE A 17 9.39 -4.41 -5.49
C ILE A 17 8.04 -5.07 -5.18
N TYR A 18 7.04 -4.89 -6.04
CA TYR A 18 5.75 -5.54 -5.92
C TYR A 18 5.92 -7.07 -5.96
N GLN A 19 6.70 -7.58 -6.94
CA GLN A 19 6.97 -9.00 -7.05
C GLN A 19 7.68 -9.54 -5.80
N LEU A 20 8.66 -8.81 -5.28
CA LEU A 20 9.37 -9.22 -4.06
C LEU A 20 8.41 -9.31 -2.86
N GLY A 21 7.44 -8.41 -2.78
CA GLY A 21 6.39 -8.49 -1.76
C GLY A 21 5.51 -9.71 -1.92
N ILE A 22 5.09 -10.00 -3.15
CA ILE A 22 4.31 -11.20 -3.48
C ILE A 22 5.06 -12.45 -3.06
N ASP A 23 6.36 -12.49 -3.33
CA ASP A 23 7.21 -13.65 -3.04
C ASP A 23 7.32 -13.96 -1.55
N THR A 24 7.02 -13.00 -0.66
CA THR A 24 6.99 -13.27 0.79
C THR A 24 5.87 -14.23 1.19
N GLY A 25 4.81 -14.31 0.39
CA GLY A 25 3.64 -15.14 0.67
C GLY A 25 2.72 -14.58 1.74
N VAL A 26 3.03 -13.42 2.33
CA VAL A 26 2.23 -12.83 3.43
C VAL A 26 1.79 -11.40 3.16
N ALA A 27 2.05 -10.86 1.98
CA ALA A 27 1.78 -9.45 1.70
C ALA A 27 0.48 -9.19 0.96
N THR A 28 0.03 -10.11 0.11
CA THR A 28 -1.10 -9.89 -0.78
C THR A 28 -1.66 -11.21 -1.31
N PHE A 29 -2.93 -11.20 -1.69
CA PHE A 29 -3.54 -12.32 -2.43
C PHE A 29 -3.11 -12.36 -3.89
N GLU A 30 -2.51 -11.29 -4.40
CA GLU A 30 -2.03 -11.29 -5.78
C GLU A 30 -0.91 -12.32 -5.95
N THR A 31 -0.94 -13.03 -7.08
CA THR A 31 0.07 -14.04 -7.41
C THR A 31 1.09 -13.53 -8.42
N SER A 32 0.81 -12.39 -9.02
CA SER A 32 1.73 -11.67 -9.91
C SER A 32 1.39 -10.19 -9.87
N PRO A 33 2.36 -9.27 -10.11
CA PRO A 33 2.03 -7.85 -10.25
C PRO A 33 1.22 -7.63 -11.54
N PRO A 34 0.58 -6.46 -11.69
CA PRO A 34 -0.02 -6.10 -12.97
C PRO A 34 0.98 -6.27 -14.11
N GLU A 35 0.51 -6.71 -15.26
CA GLU A 35 1.39 -7.01 -16.39
C GLU A 35 2.15 -5.77 -16.86
N ASP A 36 1.46 -4.63 -16.92
CA ASP A 36 2.02 -3.38 -17.41
C ASP A 36 1.49 -2.17 -16.63
N LEU A 37 2.07 -1.01 -16.91
CA LEU A 37 1.69 0.25 -16.26
C LEU A 37 0.23 0.64 -16.55
N ILE A 38 -0.26 0.36 -17.75
CA ILE A 38 -1.64 0.69 -18.12
C ILE A 38 -2.61 -0.06 -17.19
N SER A 39 -2.38 -1.35 -17.00
CA SER A 39 -3.20 -2.18 -16.10
C SER A 39 -3.14 -1.68 -14.66
N TRP A 40 -1.95 -1.27 -14.19
CA TRP A 40 -1.81 -0.74 -12.85
C TRP A 40 -2.53 0.58 -12.66
N ASN A 41 -2.42 1.48 -13.64
CA ASN A 41 -3.08 2.80 -13.59
C ASN A 41 -4.60 2.70 -13.46
N GLU A 42 -5.21 1.63 -13.96
CA GLU A 42 -6.65 1.42 -13.84
C GLU A 42 -7.09 1.16 -12.39
N LYS A 43 -6.17 0.73 -11.54
CA LYS A 43 -6.45 0.31 -10.16
C LYS A 43 -6.07 1.34 -9.11
N ILE A 44 -5.24 2.32 -9.45
CA ILE A 44 -4.63 3.24 -8.49
C ILE A 44 -5.00 4.69 -8.76
N GLN A 45 -4.77 5.53 -7.76
CA GLN A 45 -4.89 6.98 -7.88
C GLN A 45 -3.47 7.56 -8.06
N ARG A 46 -3.15 8.01 -9.29
CA ARG A 46 -1.81 8.51 -9.61
C ARG A 46 -1.39 9.69 -8.74
N GLU A 47 -2.32 10.58 -8.39
CA GLU A 47 -2.03 11.75 -7.55
C GLU A 47 -1.61 11.37 -6.13
N LEU A 48 -1.87 10.12 -5.70
CA LEU A 48 -1.46 9.60 -4.39
C LEU A 48 -0.45 8.46 -4.50
N THR A 49 0.28 8.41 -5.61
CA THR A 49 1.30 7.40 -5.82
C THR A 49 2.68 8.02 -5.72
N TYR A 50 3.46 7.53 -4.76
CA TYR A 50 4.79 8.06 -4.43
C TYR A 50 5.81 6.94 -4.40
N VAL A 51 7.06 7.31 -4.70
CA VAL A 51 8.20 6.42 -4.59
C VAL A 51 9.25 7.04 -3.68
N TYR A 52 10.04 6.18 -3.06
CA TYR A 52 11.23 6.60 -2.32
C TYR A 52 12.44 6.28 -3.17
N GLU A 53 13.20 7.31 -3.50
CA GLU A 53 14.38 7.19 -4.35
C GLU A 53 15.66 7.53 -3.61
N GLU A 54 16.69 6.69 -3.80
CA GLU A 54 18.03 6.92 -3.28
C GLU A 54 19.04 6.47 -4.32
N ASP A 55 19.94 7.37 -4.74
CA ASP A 55 20.97 7.08 -5.75
C ASP A 55 20.40 6.44 -7.01
N GLU A 56 19.34 7.04 -7.54
CA GLU A 56 18.64 6.60 -8.76
C GLU A 56 17.94 5.24 -8.63
N LYS A 57 17.85 4.70 -7.42
CA LYS A 57 17.14 3.44 -7.15
C LYS A 57 15.87 3.70 -6.37
N ILE A 58 14.80 3.04 -6.80
CA ILE A 58 13.55 3.03 -6.05
C ILE A 58 13.63 1.96 -4.97
N LEU A 59 13.39 2.35 -3.72
CA LEU A 59 13.47 1.46 -2.57
C LEU A 59 12.12 1.16 -1.93
N GLY A 60 11.08 1.83 -2.38
CA GLY A 60 9.73 1.60 -1.89
C GLY A 60 8.73 2.44 -2.65
N TRP A 61 7.44 2.10 -2.50
CA TRP A 61 6.35 2.86 -3.11
C TRP A 61 5.09 2.75 -2.28
N VAL A 62 4.20 3.71 -2.46
CA VAL A 62 2.89 3.78 -1.82
C VAL A 62 1.87 4.24 -2.85
N THR A 63 0.66 3.71 -2.76
CA THR A 63 -0.45 4.14 -3.59
C THR A 63 -1.79 3.96 -2.88
N LEU A 64 -2.83 4.49 -3.50
CA LEU A 64 -4.20 4.37 -3.02
C LEU A 64 -5.08 3.78 -4.11
N SER A 65 -5.98 2.87 -3.71
CA SER A 65 -7.06 2.36 -4.55
C SER A 65 -8.40 2.82 -3.98
N LYS A 66 -9.40 3.03 -4.83
CA LYS A 66 -10.75 3.35 -4.36
C LYS A 66 -11.40 2.10 -3.76
N VAL A 67 -12.12 2.30 -2.65
CA VAL A 67 -12.83 1.21 -1.98
C VAL A 67 -14.19 0.96 -2.63
N SER A 68 -14.82 2.01 -3.15
CA SER A 68 -16.17 1.91 -3.71
C SER A 68 -16.38 2.95 -4.80
N LYS A 69 -17.27 2.62 -5.75
CA LYS A 69 -17.70 3.56 -6.80
C LYS A 69 -18.83 4.48 -6.34
N ARG A 70 -19.43 4.21 -5.17
CA ARG A 70 -20.51 5.05 -4.64
C ARG A 70 -19.96 6.39 -4.18
N SER A 71 -20.64 7.47 -4.55
CA SER A 71 -20.20 8.84 -4.19
C SER A 71 -20.16 9.08 -2.69
N VAL A 72 -20.99 8.37 -1.92
CA VAL A 72 -21.00 8.49 -0.46
C VAL A 72 -19.67 8.03 0.15
N TYR A 73 -18.91 7.17 -0.54
CA TYR A 73 -17.61 6.68 -0.08
C TYR A 73 -16.44 7.30 -0.84
N LYS A 74 -16.64 8.40 -1.54
CA LYS A 74 -15.59 9.02 -2.36
C LYS A 74 -14.32 9.42 -1.58
N GLY A 75 -14.46 9.66 -0.28
CA GLY A 75 -13.34 10.01 0.59
C GLY A 75 -12.72 8.83 1.33
N VAL A 76 -13.04 7.60 0.92
CA VAL A 76 -12.49 6.38 1.52
C VAL A 76 -11.59 5.69 0.50
N GLY A 77 -10.37 5.37 0.90
CA GLY A 77 -9.43 4.67 0.04
C GLY A 77 -8.65 3.61 0.78
N GLU A 78 -8.06 2.70 0.03
CA GLU A 78 -7.22 1.64 0.56
C GLU A 78 -5.78 1.84 0.16
N ILE A 79 -4.90 1.88 1.15
CA ILE A 79 -3.46 2.07 0.95
C ILE A 79 -2.78 0.75 0.62
N SER A 80 -1.81 0.81 -0.30
CA SER A 80 -0.83 -0.25 -0.53
C SER A 80 0.55 0.37 -0.41
N ILE A 81 1.42 -0.26 0.37
CA ILE A 81 2.78 0.23 0.59
C ILE A 81 3.74 -0.94 0.61
N TYR A 82 4.80 -0.85 -0.19
CA TYR A 82 5.79 -1.91 -0.35
C TYR A 82 7.19 -1.33 -0.24
N ILE A 83 8.05 -1.98 0.53
CA ILE A 83 9.44 -1.58 0.72
C ILE A 83 10.33 -2.71 0.22
N HIS A 84 11.39 -2.35 -0.51
CA HIS A 84 12.38 -3.33 -0.94
C HIS A 84 12.94 -4.08 0.28
N PRO A 85 12.99 -5.42 0.27
CA PRO A 85 13.36 -6.20 1.46
C PRO A 85 14.68 -5.81 2.10
N ASN A 86 15.66 -5.39 1.31
CA ASN A 86 16.99 -5.04 1.82
C ASN A 86 17.04 -3.67 2.50
N ASN A 87 15.93 -2.93 2.51
CA ASN A 87 15.92 -1.54 2.96
C ASN A 87 14.86 -1.23 4.02
N LYS A 88 14.31 -2.26 4.68
CA LYS A 88 13.17 -2.10 5.60
C LYS A 88 13.47 -1.29 6.86
N ARG A 89 14.73 -1.08 7.23
CA ARG A 89 15.11 -0.41 8.48
C ARG A 89 15.45 1.07 8.34
N LYS A 90 15.21 1.68 7.16
CA LYS A 90 15.60 3.07 6.89
C LYS A 90 14.46 4.07 7.07
N ASN A 91 13.39 3.70 7.75
CA ASN A 91 12.19 4.55 7.91
C ASN A 91 11.55 4.97 6.57
N ILE A 92 11.77 4.18 5.53
CA ILE A 92 11.25 4.48 4.19
C ILE A 92 9.73 4.49 4.21
N GLY A 93 9.12 3.49 4.83
CA GLY A 93 7.66 3.41 4.92
C GLY A 93 7.06 4.61 5.64
N LYS A 94 7.69 5.04 6.72
CA LYS A 94 7.22 6.21 7.48
C LYS A 94 7.27 7.47 6.64
N GLN A 95 8.34 7.67 5.87
CA GLN A 95 8.50 8.83 5.01
C GLN A 95 7.51 8.81 3.84
N LEU A 96 7.32 7.65 3.21
CA LEU A 96 6.31 7.48 2.16
C LEU A 96 4.92 7.78 2.68
N TYR A 97 4.59 7.23 3.84
CA TYR A 97 3.26 7.43 4.41
C TYR A 97 3.01 8.89 4.79
N ALA A 98 4.01 9.60 5.31
CA ALA A 98 3.85 11.01 5.68
C ALA A 98 3.45 11.88 4.48
N GLU A 99 4.13 11.71 3.33
CA GLU A 99 3.77 12.42 2.10
C GLU A 99 2.38 12.00 1.60
N PHE A 100 2.11 10.70 1.62
CA PHE A 100 0.82 10.17 1.22
C PHE A 100 -0.32 10.76 2.06
N GLU A 101 -0.20 10.73 3.38
CA GLU A 101 -1.25 11.22 4.26
C GLU A 101 -1.51 12.72 4.05
N GLN A 102 -0.46 13.51 3.97
CA GLN A 102 -0.60 14.96 3.77
C GLN A 102 -1.39 15.26 2.51
N HIS A 103 -1.03 14.62 1.40
CA HIS A 103 -1.71 14.87 0.13
C HIS A 103 -3.13 14.27 0.11
N ALA A 104 -3.32 13.12 0.74
CA ALA A 104 -4.66 12.53 0.85
C ALA A 104 -5.62 13.46 1.60
N ARG A 105 -5.16 14.08 2.69
CA ARG A 105 -5.95 15.09 3.42
C ARG A 105 -6.27 16.28 2.52
N ASP A 106 -5.28 16.78 1.79
CA ASP A 106 -5.45 17.94 0.90
C ASP A 106 -6.46 17.65 -0.21
N LEU A 107 -6.53 16.42 -0.69
CA LEU A 107 -7.48 16.00 -1.74
C LEU A 107 -8.88 15.69 -1.20
N GLY A 108 -9.08 15.77 0.12
CA GLY A 108 -10.40 15.59 0.72
C GLY A 108 -10.74 14.16 1.15
N TYR A 109 -9.77 13.26 1.20
CA TYR A 109 -10.00 11.94 1.79
C TYR A 109 -10.22 12.07 3.29
N TRP A 110 -11.14 11.26 3.83
CA TRP A 110 -11.43 11.29 5.27
C TRP A 110 -11.15 9.99 5.98
N THR A 111 -11.02 8.87 5.27
CA THR A 111 -10.70 7.58 5.87
C THR A 111 -9.80 6.79 4.94
N ILE A 112 -8.70 6.29 5.48
CA ILE A 112 -7.81 5.36 4.77
C ILE A 112 -7.87 4.02 5.48
N GLN A 113 -8.13 2.95 4.73
CA GLN A 113 -8.08 1.59 5.26
C GLN A 113 -6.86 0.84 4.73
N ALA A 114 -6.44 -0.17 5.49
CA ALA A 114 -5.41 -1.11 5.09
C ALA A 114 -5.91 -2.52 5.42
N GLN A 115 -5.69 -3.44 4.49
CA GLN A 115 -5.97 -4.85 4.73
C GLN A 115 -4.65 -5.60 4.79
N LEU A 116 -4.45 -6.36 5.85
CA LEU A 116 -3.21 -7.10 6.07
C LEU A 116 -3.52 -8.53 6.42
N PHE A 117 -2.68 -9.47 5.96
CA PHE A 117 -2.77 -10.85 6.44
C PHE A 117 -2.46 -10.88 7.94
N THR A 118 -3.18 -11.69 8.68
CA THR A 118 -2.94 -11.82 10.13
C THR A 118 -1.53 -12.29 10.45
N GLU A 119 -0.87 -12.97 9.51
CA GLU A 119 0.53 -13.42 9.65
C GLU A 119 1.55 -12.29 9.42
N ASN A 120 1.12 -11.14 8.87
CA ASN A 120 2.04 -10.05 8.52
C ASN A 120 2.23 -9.10 9.70
N GLU A 121 3.00 -9.54 10.68
CA GLU A 121 3.26 -8.77 11.90
C GLU A 121 3.97 -7.44 11.62
N THR A 122 4.86 -7.42 10.65
CA THR A 122 5.59 -6.20 10.26
C THR A 122 4.63 -5.09 9.81
N SER A 123 3.67 -5.42 8.96
CA SER A 123 2.67 -4.45 8.49
C SER A 123 1.74 -4.02 9.62
N LYS A 124 1.35 -4.96 10.48
CA LYS A 124 0.51 -4.65 11.64
C LYS A 124 1.17 -3.58 12.51
N LEU A 125 2.41 -3.81 12.92
CA LEU A 125 3.16 -2.87 13.74
C LEU A 125 3.36 -1.54 13.03
N PHE A 126 3.62 -1.56 11.74
CA PHE A 126 3.78 -0.34 10.96
C PHE A 126 2.50 0.51 10.99
N PHE A 127 1.36 -0.07 10.61
CA PHE A 127 0.11 0.70 10.56
C PHE A 127 -0.33 1.18 11.94
N GLU A 128 -0.14 0.37 12.98
CA GLU A 128 -0.41 0.82 14.36
C GLU A 128 0.48 2.01 14.71
N SER A 129 1.75 2.00 14.32
CA SER A 129 2.65 3.12 14.58
C SER A 129 2.26 4.40 13.84
N GLN A 130 1.53 4.27 12.73
CA GLN A 130 1.04 5.42 11.96
C GLN A 130 -0.35 5.88 12.42
N GLY A 131 -0.88 5.32 13.49
CA GLY A 131 -2.15 5.75 14.07
C GLY A 131 -3.39 5.02 13.53
N PHE A 132 -3.20 3.94 12.80
CA PHE A 132 -4.31 3.10 12.36
C PHE A 132 -4.81 2.24 13.52
N ARG A 133 -6.13 2.01 13.57
CA ARG A 133 -6.74 1.12 14.56
C ARG A 133 -7.22 -0.16 13.87
N GLN A 134 -7.22 -1.26 14.60
CA GLN A 134 -7.79 -2.50 14.11
C GLN A 134 -9.33 -2.43 14.20
N VAL A 135 -9.98 -2.54 13.06
CA VAL A 135 -11.44 -2.58 12.98
C VAL A 135 -11.95 -3.98 13.33
N GLY A 136 -11.27 -4.99 12.81
CA GLY A 136 -11.65 -6.39 13.06
C GLY A 136 -10.81 -7.35 12.24
N THR A 137 -11.14 -8.64 12.40
CA THR A 137 -10.53 -9.75 11.67
C THR A 137 -11.55 -10.34 10.73
N ARG A 138 -11.18 -10.51 9.47
CA ARG A 138 -12.02 -11.15 8.45
C ARG A 138 -11.50 -12.56 8.21
N GLU A 139 -12.16 -13.52 8.82
CA GLU A 139 -11.74 -14.91 8.73
C GLU A 139 -12.06 -15.48 7.35
N LYS A 140 -11.15 -16.27 6.81
CA LYS A 140 -11.29 -16.95 5.52
C LYS A 140 -11.76 -16.01 4.42
N ILE A 141 -11.17 -14.80 4.37
CA ILE A 141 -11.55 -13.80 3.39
C ILE A 141 -11.17 -14.22 1.96
N GLY A 142 -10.14 -15.05 1.82
CA GLY A 142 -9.70 -15.54 0.53
C GLY A 142 -8.71 -16.70 0.66
N GLN A 143 -8.31 -17.24 -0.48
CA GLN A 143 -7.30 -18.28 -0.54
C GLN A 143 -6.06 -17.77 -1.26
N LEU A 144 -4.88 -18.15 -0.76
CA LEU A 144 -3.61 -17.93 -1.45
C LEU A 144 -2.94 -19.30 -1.59
N ASN A 145 -2.72 -19.71 -2.84
CA ASN A 145 -2.11 -21.01 -3.16
C ASN A 145 -2.87 -22.18 -2.46
N GLY A 146 -4.19 -22.11 -2.45
CA GLY A 146 -5.04 -23.14 -1.86
C GLY A 146 -5.21 -23.07 -0.35
N LYS A 147 -4.53 -22.13 0.32
CA LYS A 147 -4.62 -21.96 1.77
C LYS A 147 -5.59 -20.82 2.12
N TRP A 148 -6.58 -21.11 2.96
CA TRP A 148 -7.46 -20.08 3.50
C TRP A 148 -6.66 -19.10 4.37
N THR A 149 -6.91 -17.83 4.19
CA THR A 149 -6.14 -16.76 4.83
C THR A 149 -7.08 -15.73 5.44
N ASP A 150 -6.75 -15.32 6.66
CA ASP A 150 -7.50 -14.30 7.38
C ASP A 150 -6.84 -12.94 7.20
N ASN A 151 -7.64 -11.88 7.19
CA ASN A 151 -7.16 -10.51 7.12
C ASN A 151 -7.57 -9.72 8.35
N TYR A 152 -6.69 -8.83 8.81
CA TYR A 152 -7.09 -7.69 9.62
C TYR A 152 -7.56 -6.57 8.70
N LEU A 153 -8.61 -5.87 9.13
CA LEU A 153 -8.97 -4.58 8.55
C LEU A 153 -8.54 -3.50 9.54
N TYR A 154 -7.68 -2.60 9.07
CA TYR A 154 -7.23 -1.43 9.81
C TYR A 154 -7.74 -0.17 9.14
N GLU A 155 -7.96 0.88 9.91
CA GLU A 155 -8.33 2.17 9.34
C GLU A 155 -7.81 3.34 10.17
N LYS A 156 -7.65 4.47 9.49
CA LYS A 156 -7.34 5.76 10.11
C LYS A 156 -8.31 6.80 9.60
N ASN A 157 -8.98 7.49 10.51
CA ASN A 157 -9.87 8.58 10.16
C ASN A 157 -9.10 9.90 10.24
N PHE A 158 -9.28 10.74 9.25
CA PHE A 158 -8.70 12.08 9.24
C PHE A 158 -9.70 13.07 9.81
N ASN A 159 -9.21 13.96 10.62
CA ASN A 159 -10.03 15.03 11.20
C ASN A 159 -9.73 16.38 10.55
#